data_8bee3cd53864bb20d00b0ece56624f17
#
_entry.id   8bee3cd53864bb20d00b0ece56624f17
#
_cell.length_a   1.000
_cell.length_b   1.000
_cell.length_c   1.000
_cell.angle_alpha   90.00
_cell.angle_beta   90.00
_cell.angle_gamma   90.00
#
_symmetry.space_group_name_H-M   'P 1'
#
loop_
_entity.id
_entity.type
_entity.pdbx_description
1 polymer ?
#
loop_
_entity_poly.entity_id
_entity_poly.type
_entity_poly.pdbx_seq_one_letter_code
_entity_poly.pdbx_strand_id
1 'polypeptide(L)'
;MPSILGLLTFTILPMLSSLLLSFTDYRIVNTPKFIGLDNYTRLFDGTDQYFYNSLAVTFKYVILRVPLGLIFSFIVAFLLNMEFIRGKSIFRTIFYLPVIVPAVASSMIWIWLFSPDLGLFNSFLEALNLPTLNWLYSEETVVPSIVLMSLWGMGSTIIIFLAGLQGVPRSLYEAAIVDGAGAMRKFLHITIPMMTPIIFFNLIMGSIGAFQVFTEALIMTQGGPNNASLFYNYYIYREAFLFGEMGHASAIAWILFMIILIVTAIFFRTSKSWVFYESEV
;
A
#
# COMPACT_ATOMS: atom_id res chain seq x y z
N MET A 1 18.84 -7.46 25.82
CA MET A 1 18.61 -8.91 25.78
C MET A 1 17.13 -9.29 25.50
N PRO A 2 16.06 -8.80 26.21
CA PRO A 2 14.68 -9.23 25.94
C PRO A 2 14.21 -8.98 24.50
N SER A 3 14.54 -7.81 23.93
CA SER A 3 14.16 -7.44 22.56
C SER A 3 14.75 -8.37 21.48
N ILE A 4 16.01 -8.80 21.67
CA ILE A 4 16.68 -9.72 20.75
C ILE A 4 16.04 -11.10 20.84
N LEU A 5 15.76 -11.60 22.05
CA LEU A 5 15.06 -12.88 22.26
C LEU A 5 13.66 -12.82 21.64
N GLY A 6 12.93 -11.73 21.83
CA GLY A 6 11.61 -11.54 21.20
C GLY A 6 11.69 -11.59 19.67
N LEU A 7 12.64 -10.87 19.06
CA LEU A 7 12.88 -10.88 17.62
C LEU A 7 13.21 -12.29 17.11
N LEU A 8 14.13 -12.98 17.78
CA LEU A 8 14.55 -14.33 17.39
C LEU A 8 13.39 -15.33 17.48
N THR A 9 12.65 -15.31 18.58
CA THR A 9 11.60 -16.31 18.85
C THR A 9 10.32 -16.05 18.07
N PHE A 10 9.88 -14.78 17.95
CA PHE A 10 8.57 -14.45 17.39
C PHE A 10 8.61 -13.92 15.95
N THR A 11 9.80 -13.62 15.42
CA THR A 11 9.93 -13.16 14.02
C THR A 11 10.82 -14.10 13.22
N ILE A 12 12.07 -14.29 13.61
CA ILE A 12 13.04 -15.04 12.82
C ILE A 12 12.71 -16.54 12.79
N LEU A 13 12.39 -17.13 13.93
CA LEU A 13 12.11 -18.57 14.01
C LEU A 13 10.85 -18.95 13.18
N PRO A 14 9.68 -18.28 13.28
CA PRO A 14 8.55 -18.57 12.41
C PRO A 14 8.85 -18.32 10.93
N MET A 15 9.62 -17.29 10.61
CA MET A 15 10.04 -17.00 9.24
C MET A 15 10.90 -18.14 8.67
N LEU A 16 11.90 -18.63 9.40
CA LEU A 16 12.72 -19.76 8.97
C LEU A 16 11.89 -21.05 8.91
N SER A 17 10.96 -21.25 9.85
CA SER A 17 10.05 -22.40 9.82
C SER A 17 9.18 -22.39 8.56
N SER A 18 8.62 -21.23 8.18
CA SER A 18 7.85 -21.11 6.94
C SER A 18 8.71 -21.37 5.70
N LEU A 19 10.01 -20.98 5.71
CA LEU A 19 10.93 -21.31 4.63
C LEU A 19 11.12 -22.82 4.50
N LEU A 20 11.34 -23.52 5.61
CA LEU A 20 11.47 -24.97 5.59
C LEU A 20 10.18 -25.65 5.13
N LEU A 21 9.02 -25.17 5.57
CA LEU A 21 7.72 -25.67 5.15
C LEU A 21 7.47 -25.48 3.66
N SER A 22 8.01 -24.43 3.04
CA SER A 22 7.85 -24.19 1.59
C SER A 22 8.43 -25.30 0.70
N PHE A 23 9.35 -26.11 1.23
CA PHE A 23 9.93 -27.27 0.56
C PHE A 23 9.22 -28.60 0.89
N THR A 24 8.04 -28.53 1.51
CA THR A 24 7.27 -29.71 1.96
C THR A 24 5.85 -29.70 1.41
N ASP A 25 5.22 -30.86 1.37
CA ASP A 25 3.79 -31.04 1.07
C ASP A 25 2.89 -30.82 2.30
N TYR A 26 3.34 -29.97 3.23
CA TYR A 26 2.64 -29.79 4.51
C TYR A 26 1.21 -29.33 4.31
N ARG A 27 0.30 -30.14 4.83
CA ARG A 27 -1.13 -29.82 4.97
C ARG A 27 -1.52 -29.93 6.44
N ILE A 28 -2.53 -29.16 6.87
CA ILE A 28 -2.95 -29.11 8.28
C ILE A 28 -3.21 -30.51 8.87
N VAL A 29 -3.66 -31.46 8.05
CA VAL A 29 -4.04 -32.82 8.47
C VAL A 29 -2.92 -33.86 8.31
N ASN A 30 -1.81 -33.53 7.65
CA ASN A 30 -0.75 -34.48 7.34
C ASN A 30 0.59 -34.06 7.96
N THR A 31 1.44 -35.08 8.25
CA THR A 31 2.84 -34.79 8.59
C THR A 31 3.60 -34.26 7.35
N PRO A 32 4.41 -33.20 7.50
CA PRO A 32 5.14 -32.65 6.37
C PRO A 32 6.14 -33.66 5.80
N LYS A 33 6.11 -33.86 4.48
CA LYS A 33 7.12 -34.62 3.74
C LYS A 33 7.91 -33.69 2.87
N PHE A 34 9.21 -33.87 2.79
CA PHE A 34 10.06 -33.06 1.95
C PHE A 34 9.83 -33.42 0.46
N ILE A 35 9.51 -32.41 -0.34
CA ILE A 35 9.24 -32.50 -1.80
C ILE A 35 10.16 -31.62 -2.64
N GLY A 36 11.21 -31.03 -2.04
CA GLY A 36 12.15 -30.19 -2.75
C GLY A 36 11.48 -28.89 -3.28
N LEU A 37 11.60 -28.63 -4.58
CA LEU A 37 11.11 -27.40 -5.22
C LEU A 37 9.72 -27.54 -5.87
N ASP A 38 8.99 -28.64 -5.64
CA ASP A 38 7.71 -28.91 -6.31
C ASP A 38 6.66 -27.82 -6.10
N ASN A 39 6.61 -27.22 -4.91
CA ASN A 39 5.72 -26.08 -4.65
C ASN A 39 6.06 -24.86 -5.52
N TYR A 40 7.34 -24.63 -5.80
CA TYR A 40 7.78 -23.53 -6.64
C TYR A 40 7.58 -23.83 -8.13
N THR A 41 7.88 -25.06 -8.58
CA THR A 41 7.66 -25.45 -9.98
C THR A 41 6.20 -25.37 -10.35
N ARG A 42 5.29 -25.81 -9.47
CA ARG A 42 3.84 -25.70 -9.63
C ARG A 42 3.36 -24.26 -9.90
N LEU A 43 4.03 -23.24 -9.32
CA LEU A 43 3.67 -21.83 -9.53
C LEU A 43 4.06 -21.34 -10.93
N PHE A 44 5.17 -21.85 -11.49
CA PHE A 44 5.72 -21.33 -12.75
C PHE A 44 5.36 -22.18 -13.97
N ASP A 45 4.96 -23.44 -13.80
CA ASP A 45 4.60 -24.36 -14.91
C ASP A 45 3.17 -24.15 -15.44
N GLY A 46 2.42 -23.23 -14.84
CA GLY A 46 1.04 -22.93 -15.24
C GLY A 46 -0.02 -23.86 -14.62
N THR A 47 0.37 -24.79 -13.73
CA THR A 47 -0.57 -25.64 -13.01
C THR A 47 -1.40 -24.83 -12.03
N ASP A 48 -0.81 -23.77 -11.47
CA ASP A 48 -1.50 -22.85 -10.59
C ASP A 48 -2.19 -21.72 -11.38
N GLN A 49 -3.51 -21.79 -11.48
CA GLN A 49 -4.32 -20.85 -12.25
C GLN A 49 -4.37 -19.44 -11.64
N TYR A 50 -4.09 -19.30 -10.35
CA TYR A 50 -4.29 -18.06 -9.59
C TYR A 50 -3.02 -17.25 -9.40
N PHE A 51 -1.85 -17.88 -9.52
CA PHE A 51 -0.57 -17.24 -9.24
C PHE A 51 -0.34 -15.98 -10.08
N TYR A 52 -0.36 -16.11 -11.41
CA TYR A 52 -0.12 -14.96 -12.29
C TYR A 52 -1.22 -13.91 -12.21
N ASN A 53 -2.49 -14.35 -12.05
CA ASN A 53 -3.60 -13.41 -11.87
C ASN A 53 -3.45 -12.58 -10.60
N SER A 54 -3.15 -13.23 -9.46
CA SER A 54 -2.97 -12.53 -8.19
C SER A 54 -1.80 -11.57 -8.20
N LEU A 55 -0.71 -11.93 -8.89
CA LEU A 55 0.41 -11.02 -9.15
C LEU A 55 -0.05 -9.80 -9.95
N ALA A 56 -0.69 -10.01 -11.09
CA ALA A 56 -1.14 -8.93 -11.98
C ALA A 56 -2.10 -7.96 -11.26
N VAL A 57 -3.07 -8.49 -10.51
CA VAL A 57 -4.01 -7.70 -9.70
C VAL A 57 -3.27 -6.87 -8.64
N THR A 58 -2.33 -7.49 -7.93
CA THR A 58 -1.55 -6.80 -6.89
C THR A 58 -0.65 -5.73 -7.49
N PHE A 59 0.05 -6.00 -8.59
CA PHE A 59 0.85 -4.99 -9.28
C PHE A 59 -0.01 -3.84 -9.80
N LYS A 60 -1.18 -4.11 -10.40
CA LYS A 60 -2.14 -3.08 -10.83
C LYS A 60 -2.51 -2.17 -9.65
N TYR A 61 -2.81 -2.76 -8.50
CA TYR A 61 -3.13 -2.01 -7.29
C TYR A 61 -1.95 -1.17 -6.79
N VAL A 62 -0.75 -1.75 -6.68
CA VAL A 62 0.46 -1.05 -6.21
C VAL A 62 0.78 0.15 -7.10
N ILE A 63 0.76 -0.04 -8.43
CA ILE A 63 1.05 1.02 -9.42
C ILE A 63 0.04 2.15 -9.35
N LEU A 64 -1.21 1.88 -9.04
CA LEU A 64 -2.24 2.90 -8.88
C LEU A 64 -2.19 3.55 -7.50
N ARG A 65 -2.20 2.73 -6.44
CA ARG A 65 -2.32 3.21 -5.05
C ARG A 65 -1.12 4.03 -4.60
N VAL A 66 0.11 3.58 -4.91
CA VAL A 66 1.31 4.20 -4.35
C VAL A 66 1.51 5.62 -4.89
N PRO A 67 1.54 5.86 -6.21
CA PRO A 67 1.68 7.21 -6.72
C PRO A 67 0.50 8.12 -6.33
N LEU A 68 -0.74 7.63 -6.47
CA LEU A 68 -1.92 8.43 -6.11
C LEU A 68 -1.95 8.79 -4.63
N GLY A 69 -1.60 7.83 -3.75
CA GLY A 69 -1.52 8.06 -2.31
C GLY A 69 -0.44 9.07 -1.92
N LEU A 70 0.76 9.00 -2.54
CA LEU A 70 1.84 9.96 -2.32
C LEU A 70 1.44 11.36 -2.79
N ILE A 71 0.91 11.48 -4.02
CA ILE A 71 0.47 12.76 -4.59
C ILE A 71 -0.65 13.36 -3.74
N PHE A 72 -1.68 12.59 -3.43
CA PHE A 72 -2.80 13.03 -2.59
C PHE A 72 -2.31 13.52 -1.22
N SER A 73 -1.53 12.71 -0.54
CA SER A 73 -1.03 13.03 0.80
C SER A 73 -0.11 14.26 0.79
N PHE A 74 0.75 14.37 -0.23
CA PHE A 74 1.63 15.52 -0.37
C PHE A 74 0.86 16.81 -0.65
N ILE A 75 -0.14 16.78 -1.55
CA ILE A 75 -1.00 17.94 -1.85
C ILE A 75 -1.74 18.39 -0.59
N VAL A 76 -2.38 17.46 0.14
CA VAL A 76 -3.09 17.79 1.37
C VAL A 76 -2.14 18.37 2.43
N ALA A 77 -0.96 17.77 2.62
CA ALA A 77 0.05 18.28 3.55
C ALA A 77 0.54 19.67 3.14
N PHE A 78 0.79 19.89 1.84
CA PHE A 78 1.22 21.19 1.30
C PHE A 78 0.17 22.26 1.53
N LEU A 79 -1.11 21.97 1.26
CA LEU A 79 -2.23 22.87 1.56
C LEU A 79 -2.29 23.20 3.04
N LEU A 80 -2.22 22.20 3.92
CA LEU A 80 -2.24 22.40 5.36
C LEU A 80 -1.03 23.17 5.90
N ASN A 81 0.08 23.18 5.16
CA ASN A 81 1.27 23.96 5.51
C ASN A 81 1.12 25.46 5.20
N MET A 82 0.25 25.83 4.26
CA MET A 82 0.06 27.23 3.85
C MET A 82 -0.39 28.11 5.03
N GLU A 83 0.18 29.32 5.18
CA GLU A 83 -0.03 30.21 6.32
C GLU A 83 -1.47 30.72 6.42
N PHE A 84 -2.14 30.96 5.28
CA PHE A 84 -3.50 31.51 5.24
C PHE A 84 -4.59 30.54 5.72
N ILE A 85 -4.32 29.23 5.82
CA ILE A 85 -5.31 28.27 6.29
C ILE A 85 -5.49 28.39 7.81
N ARG A 86 -6.70 28.76 8.23
CA ARG A 86 -7.11 28.80 9.64
C ARG A 86 -7.68 27.45 10.05
N GLY A 87 -7.55 27.10 11.35
CA GLY A 87 -8.10 25.84 11.87
C GLY A 87 -7.32 24.59 11.46
N LYS A 88 -6.02 24.69 11.18
CA LYS A 88 -5.15 23.57 10.77
C LYS A 88 -5.26 22.34 11.69
N SER A 89 -5.46 22.56 13.00
CA SER A 89 -5.63 21.48 13.98
C SER A 89 -6.87 20.62 13.68
N ILE A 90 -8.00 21.27 13.33
CA ILE A 90 -9.24 20.58 12.98
C ILE A 90 -9.05 19.73 11.72
N PHE A 91 -8.46 20.29 10.67
CA PHE A 91 -8.19 19.54 9.44
C PHE A 91 -7.23 18.38 9.66
N ARG A 92 -6.16 18.55 10.47
CA ARG A 92 -5.27 17.44 10.84
C ARG A 92 -6.05 16.32 11.52
N THR A 93 -6.94 16.66 12.45
CA THR A 93 -7.79 15.66 13.13
C THR A 93 -8.70 14.95 12.14
N ILE A 94 -9.37 15.67 11.23
CA ILE A 94 -10.27 15.08 10.23
C ILE A 94 -9.53 14.11 9.32
N PHE A 95 -8.35 14.49 8.80
CA PHE A 95 -7.57 13.59 7.92
C PHE A 95 -6.93 12.41 8.67
N TYR A 96 -6.67 12.56 9.98
CA TYR A 96 -6.07 11.49 10.77
C TYR A 96 -7.12 10.52 11.32
N LEU A 97 -8.35 10.97 11.53
CA LEU A 97 -9.43 10.17 12.13
C LEU A 97 -9.64 8.81 11.43
N PRO A 98 -9.62 8.70 10.10
CA PRO A 98 -9.74 7.41 9.42
C PRO A 98 -8.69 6.37 9.80
N VAL A 99 -7.48 6.80 10.15
CA VAL A 99 -6.37 5.91 10.53
C VAL A 99 -6.66 5.12 11.81
N ILE A 100 -7.50 5.69 12.70
CA ILE A 100 -7.86 5.07 13.98
C ILE A 100 -8.97 4.02 13.79
N VAL A 101 -9.71 4.09 12.68
CA VAL A 101 -10.81 3.16 12.41
C VAL A 101 -10.22 1.79 12.03
N PRO A 102 -10.64 0.69 12.70
CA PRO A 102 -10.20 -0.65 12.32
C PRO A 102 -10.50 -0.97 10.85
N ALA A 103 -9.55 -1.63 10.16
CA ALA A 103 -9.66 -1.92 8.73
C ALA A 103 -10.94 -2.68 8.35
N VAL A 104 -11.41 -3.60 9.20
CA VAL A 104 -12.67 -4.33 8.99
C VAL A 104 -13.87 -3.38 9.00
N ALA A 105 -13.94 -2.49 9.99
CA ALA A 105 -15.02 -1.52 10.10
C ALA A 105 -15.00 -0.53 8.91
N SER A 106 -13.81 -0.05 8.54
CA SER A 106 -13.63 0.76 7.33
C SER A 106 -14.17 0.03 6.09
N SER A 107 -13.78 -1.23 5.90
CA SER A 107 -14.24 -2.03 4.75
C SER A 107 -15.77 -2.15 4.70
N MET A 108 -16.42 -2.37 5.85
CA MET A 108 -17.89 -2.44 5.92
C MET A 108 -18.56 -1.10 5.56
N ILE A 109 -18.02 0.01 6.04
CA ILE A 109 -18.52 1.35 5.68
C ILE A 109 -18.41 1.56 4.15
N TRP A 110 -17.26 1.22 3.57
CA TRP A 110 -17.02 1.41 2.14
C TRP A 110 -17.83 0.45 1.25
N ILE A 111 -18.16 -0.78 1.70
CA ILE A 111 -19.12 -1.65 1.02
C ILE A 111 -20.48 -0.95 0.88
N TRP A 112 -20.94 -0.31 1.97
CA TRP A 112 -22.20 0.44 1.91
C TRP A 112 -22.10 1.69 1.02
N LEU A 113 -21.02 2.45 1.10
CA LEU A 113 -20.77 3.63 0.26
C LEU A 113 -20.73 3.29 -1.23
N PHE A 114 -20.16 2.12 -1.58
CA PHE A 114 -20.08 1.58 -2.94
C PHE A 114 -21.27 0.73 -3.36
N SER A 115 -22.32 0.63 -2.55
CA SER A 115 -23.53 -0.11 -2.93
C SER A 115 -24.11 0.46 -4.22
N PRO A 116 -24.47 -0.39 -5.21
CA PRO A 116 -25.01 0.06 -6.49
C PRO A 116 -26.30 0.86 -6.32
N ASP A 117 -27.21 0.39 -5.45
CA ASP A 117 -28.57 0.93 -5.33
C ASP A 117 -28.72 2.01 -4.25
N LEU A 118 -28.01 1.84 -3.12
CA LEU A 118 -28.17 2.69 -1.92
C LEU A 118 -26.90 3.46 -1.55
N GLY A 119 -25.83 3.30 -2.34
CA GLY A 119 -24.52 3.89 -2.02
C GLY A 119 -24.47 5.40 -2.32
N LEU A 120 -23.82 6.14 -1.41
CA LEU A 120 -23.68 7.59 -1.56
C LEU A 120 -22.93 7.99 -2.84
N PHE A 121 -21.98 7.18 -3.31
CA PHE A 121 -21.21 7.49 -4.53
C PHE A 121 -22.12 7.46 -5.78
N ASN A 122 -23.00 6.46 -5.92
CA ASN A 122 -23.91 6.42 -7.04
C ASN A 122 -25.00 7.49 -6.94
N SER A 123 -25.53 7.75 -5.73
CA SER A 123 -26.46 8.87 -5.52
C SER A 123 -25.85 10.22 -5.91
N PHE A 124 -24.54 10.41 -5.64
CA PHE A 124 -23.83 11.61 -6.06
C PHE A 124 -23.61 11.67 -7.58
N LEU A 125 -23.29 10.55 -8.23
CA LEU A 125 -23.19 10.48 -9.69
C LEU A 125 -24.52 10.79 -10.36
N GLU A 126 -25.63 10.23 -9.87
CA GLU A 126 -26.97 10.49 -10.36
C GLU A 126 -27.37 11.97 -10.23
N ALA A 127 -27.04 12.59 -9.09
CA ALA A 127 -27.30 14.02 -8.89
C ALA A 127 -26.54 14.92 -9.89
N LEU A 128 -25.43 14.41 -10.46
CA LEU A 128 -24.65 15.08 -11.50
C LEU A 128 -25.05 14.63 -12.92
N ASN A 129 -26.08 13.79 -13.07
CA ASN A 129 -26.49 13.14 -14.32
C ASN A 129 -25.36 12.33 -14.99
N LEU A 130 -24.50 11.70 -14.16
CA LEU A 130 -23.45 10.80 -14.62
C LEU A 130 -23.91 9.34 -14.48
N PRO A 131 -23.37 8.41 -15.30
CA PRO A 131 -23.70 7.00 -15.20
C PRO A 131 -23.26 6.43 -13.85
N THR A 132 -24.10 5.59 -13.25
CA THR A 132 -23.79 4.82 -12.04
C THR A 132 -22.77 3.74 -12.34
N LEU A 133 -22.00 3.34 -11.32
CA LEU A 133 -20.93 2.34 -11.43
C LEU A 133 -21.21 1.14 -10.53
N ASN A 134 -20.81 -0.03 -10.99
CA ASN A 134 -20.78 -1.25 -10.20
C ASN A 134 -19.41 -1.37 -9.48
N TRP A 135 -19.15 -0.45 -8.56
CA TRP A 135 -17.86 -0.22 -7.90
C TRP A 135 -17.09 -1.49 -7.53
N LEU A 136 -17.74 -2.43 -6.83
CA LEU A 136 -17.13 -3.67 -6.35
C LEU A 136 -17.50 -4.90 -7.16
N TYR A 137 -18.48 -4.79 -8.08
CA TYR A 137 -19.06 -5.91 -8.81
C TYR A 137 -18.67 -5.95 -10.29
N SER A 138 -17.81 -5.03 -10.75
CA SER A 138 -17.21 -5.05 -12.08
C SER A 138 -15.69 -5.26 -12.01
N GLU A 139 -15.16 -6.09 -12.91
CA GLU A 139 -13.72 -6.39 -13.02
C GLU A 139 -12.89 -5.14 -13.29
N GLU A 140 -13.45 -4.16 -13.99
CA GLU A 140 -12.76 -2.92 -14.34
C GLU A 140 -12.67 -1.95 -13.16
N THR A 141 -13.72 -1.89 -12.34
CA THR A 141 -13.86 -0.88 -11.27
C THR A 141 -13.39 -1.35 -9.90
N VAL A 142 -13.37 -2.66 -9.63
CA VAL A 142 -13.09 -3.19 -8.29
C VAL A 142 -11.72 -2.74 -7.74
N VAL A 143 -10.65 -2.84 -8.50
CA VAL A 143 -9.32 -2.41 -8.06
C VAL A 143 -9.25 -0.88 -7.90
N PRO A 144 -9.69 -0.06 -8.86
CA PRO A 144 -9.81 1.39 -8.68
C PRO A 144 -10.63 1.82 -7.46
N SER A 145 -11.73 1.11 -7.16
CA SER A 145 -12.56 1.39 -5.97
C SER A 145 -11.79 1.16 -4.66
N ILE A 146 -11.06 0.04 -4.57
CA ILE A 146 -10.22 -0.23 -3.40
C ILE A 146 -9.07 0.78 -3.29
N VAL A 147 -8.51 1.24 -4.42
CA VAL A 147 -7.54 2.35 -4.42
C VAL A 147 -8.17 3.62 -3.86
N LEU A 148 -9.36 4.00 -4.32
CA LEU A 148 -10.09 5.18 -3.82
C LEU A 148 -10.32 5.10 -2.30
N MET A 149 -10.78 3.94 -1.80
CA MET A 149 -10.92 3.70 -0.36
C MET A 149 -9.58 3.90 0.37
N SER A 150 -8.48 3.41 -0.19
CA SER A 150 -7.17 3.47 0.45
C SER A 150 -6.68 4.91 0.65
N LEU A 151 -7.09 5.87 -0.21
CA LEU A 151 -6.73 7.28 -0.07
C LEU A 151 -7.34 7.91 1.19
N TRP A 152 -8.53 7.46 1.59
CA TRP A 152 -9.17 7.91 2.83
C TRP A 152 -8.33 7.58 4.08
N GLY A 153 -7.58 6.47 4.07
CA GLY A 153 -6.69 6.04 5.15
C GLY A 153 -5.30 6.67 5.18
N MET A 154 -4.99 7.66 4.32
CA MET A 154 -3.63 8.22 4.16
C MET A 154 -3.22 9.25 5.24
N GLY A 155 -3.97 9.39 6.32
CA GLY A 155 -3.73 10.41 7.36
C GLY A 155 -2.32 10.38 7.95
N SER A 156 -1.75 9.22 8.22
CA SER A 156 -0.37 9.11 8.72
C SER A 156 0.66 9.66 7.72
N THR A 157 0.51 9.35 6.45
CA THR A 157 1.39 9.84 5.37
C THR A 157 1.27 11.36 5.22
N ILE A 158 0.05 11.91 5.35
CA ILE A 158 -0.20 13.37 5.34
C ILE A 158 0.56 14.06 6.48
N ILE A 159 0.50 13.49 7.70
CA ILE A 159 1.20 14.08 8.85
C ILE A 159 2.72 14.01 8.68
N ILE A 160 3.25 12.90 8.16
CA ILE A 160 4.69 12.76 7.90
C ILE A 160 5.14 13.80 6.87
N PHE A 161 4.41 13.99 5.77
CA PHE A 161 4.71 15.04 4.80
C PHE A 161 4.59 16.43 5.39
N LEU A 162 3.57 16.70 6.21
CA LEU A 162 3.41 17.99 6.87
C LEU A 162 4.57 18.31 7.83
N ALA A 163 5.03 17.33 8.60
CA ALA A 163 6.20 17.47 9.45
C ALA A 163 7.46 17.80 8.64
N GLY A 164 7.65 17.11 7.51
CA GLY A 164 8.76 17.39 6.61
C GLY A 164 8.72 18.79 6.02
N LEU A 165 7.55 19.22 5.53
CA LEU A 165 7.38 20.57 5.00
C LEU A 165 7.68 21.66 6.04
N GLN A 166 7.37 21.41 7.31
CA GLN A 166 7.68 22.32 8.42
C GLN A 166 9.17 22.32 8.79
N GLY A 167 9.89 21.27 8.42
CA GLY A 167 11.34 21.15 8.64
C GLY A 167 12.19 21.86 7.59
N VAL A 168 11.63 22.30 6.45
CA VAL A 168 12.39 23.01 5.41
C VAL A 168 12.84 24.38 5.94
N PRO A 169 14.15 24.73 5.90
CA PRO A 169 14.66 26.00 6.43
C PRO A 169 14.04 27.21 5.74
N ARG A 170 13.52 28.15 6.53
CA ARG A 170 12.92 29.38 6.00
C ARG A 170 13.91 30.25 5.26
N SER A 171 15.18 30.25 5.66
CA SER A 171 16.26 30.99 5.00
C SER A 171 16.37 30.70 3.50
N LEU A 172 16.10 29.45 3.07
CA LEU A 172 16.10 29.10 1.65
C LEU A 172 15.01 29.84 0.86
N TYR A 173 13.82 29.96 1.47
CA TYR A 173 12.72 30.71 0.84
C TYR A 173 12.95 32.21 0.85
N GLU A 174 13.57 32.75 1.90
CA GLU A 174 13.93 34.18 2.02
C GLU A 174 14.98 34.54 0.99
N ALA A 175 16.05 33.77 0.83
CA ALA A 175 17.05 33.97 -0.22
C ALA A 175 16.43 33.94 -1.61
N ALA A 176 15.57 32.97 -1.90
CA ALA A 176 14.87 32.83 -3.17
C ALA A 176 13.92 34.03 -3.45
N ILE A 177 13.34 34.65 -2.42
CA ILE A 177 12.54 35.88 -2.59
C ILE A 177 13.44 37.08 -2.99
N VAL A 178 14.60 37.23 -2.38
CA VAL A 178 15.58 38.25 -2.73
C VAL A 178 16.03 38.10 -4.20
N ASP A 179 16.20 36.82 -4.64
CA ASP A 179 16.53 36.49 -6.04
C ASP A 179 15.33 36.62 -7.01
N GLY A 180 14.17 37.10 -6.55
CA GLY A 180 12.97 37.27 -7.36
C GLY A 180 12.26 36.02 -7.80
N ALA A 181 12.49 34.88 -7.10
CA ALA A 181 11.85 33.63 -7.44
C ALA A 181 10.34 33.59 -7.09
N GLY A 182 9.51 33.33 -8.08
CA GLY A 182 8.07 33.14 -7.91
C GLY A 182 7.71 31.83 -7.17
N ALA A 183 6.45 31.70 -6.81
CA ALA A 183 5.95 30.55 -6.00
C ALA A 183 6.25 29.17 -6.63
N MET A 184 6.03 29.02 -7.94
CA MET A 184 6.30 27.76 -8.64
C MET A 184 7.79 27.41 -8.66
N ARG A 185 8.67 28.41 -8.82
CA ARG A 185 10.12 28.22 -8.80
C ARG A 185 10.59 27.76 -7.41
N LYS A 186 10.10 28.37 -6.35
CA LYS A 186 10.35 27.95 -4.95
C LYS A 186 9.85 26.52 -4.69
N PHE A 187 8.66 26.19 -5.18
CA PHE A 187 8.09 24.85 -5.02
C PHE A 187 8.97 23.79 -5.70
N LEU A 188 9.32 23.97 -6.97
CA LEU A 188 10.08 22.97 -7.75
C LEU A 188 11.56 22.87 -7.37
N HIS A 189 12.20 23.98 -6.92
CA HIS A 189 13.65 24.00 -6.68
C HIS A 189 14.05 24.03 -5.21
N ILE A 190 13.10 24.24 -4.29
CA ILE A 190 13.36 24.19 -2.84
C ILE A 190 12.48 23.12 -2.20
N THR A 191 11.14 23.28 -2.31
CA THR A 191 10.23 22.40 -1.58
C THR A 191 10.37 20.94 -2.02
N ILE A 192 10.26 20.65 -3.31
CA ILE A 192 10.35 19.27 -3.82
C ILE A 192 11.70 18.62 -3.51
N PRO A 193 12.87 19.22 -3.82
CA PRO A 193 14.17 18.63 -3.50
C PRO A 193 14.35 18.36 -2.01
N MET A 194 14.01 19.29 -1.13
CA MET A 194 14.12 19.13 0.31
C MET A 194 13.18 18.05 0.86
N MET A 195 12.07 17.76 0.16
CA MET A 195 11.11 16.71 0.54
C MET A 195 11.45 15.34 -0.01
N THR A 196 12.42 15.22 -0.92
CA THR A 196 12.75 13.93 -1.55
C THR A 196 13.09 12.81 -0.58
N PRO A 197 13.80 13.00 0.56
CA PRO A 197 14.05 11.93 1.52
C PRO A 197 12.75 11.41 2.16
N ILE A 198 11.80 12.30 2.43
CA ILE A 198 10.50 11.95 3.03
C ILE A 198 9.59 11.29 1.98
N ILE A 199 9.62 11.76 0.75
CA ILE A 199 8.94 11.12 -0.38
C ILE A 199 9.47 9.69 -0.56
N PHE A 200 10.80 9.51 -0.53
CA PHE A 200 11.45 8.21 -0.64
C PHE A 200 11.05 7.25 0.49
N PHE A 201 11.06 7.72 1.73
CA PHE A 201 10.60 6.94 2.87
C PHE A 201 9.15 6.47 2.69
N ASN A 202 8.23 7.38 2.35
CA ASN A 202 6.82 7.04 2.14
C ASN A 202 6.60 6.17 0.90
N LEU A 203 7.42 6.31 -0.14
CA LEU A 203 7.41 5.44 -1.32
C LEU A 203 7.72 3.99 -0.94
N ILE A 204 8.77 3.75 -0.15
CA ILE A 204 9.13 2.41 0.32
C ILE A 204 8.02 1.84 1.21
N MET A 205 7.65 2.55 2.27
CA MET A 205 6.67 2.06 3.23
C MET A 205 5.29 1.86 2.60
N GLY A 206 4.88 2.79 1.72
CA GLY A 206 3.66 2.70 0.95
C GLY A 206 3.63 1.51 -0.01
N SER A 207 4.76 1.22 -0.66
CA SER A 207 4.88 0.08 -1.58
C SER A 207 4.83 -1.24 -0.82
N ILE A 208 5.58 -1.39 0.28
CA ILE A 208 5.53 -2.58 1.13
C ILE A 208 4.09 -2.85 1.60
N GLY A 209 3.40 -1.82 2.12
CA GLY A 209 2.02 -1.95 2.57
C GLY A 209 1.04 -2.26 1.44
N ALA A 210 1.27 -1.72 0.23
CA ALA A 210 0.40 -1.99 -0.92
C ALA A 210 0.53 -3.43 -1.43
N PHE A 211 1.74 -4.01 -1.44
CA PHE A 211 1.93 -5.43 -1.77
C PHE A 211 1.29 -6.38 -0.75
N GLN A 212 1.07 -5.91 0.48
CA GLN A 212 0.52 -6.68 1.58
C GLN A 212 -0.99 -6.44 1.82
N VAL A 213 -1.69 -5.82 0.87
CA VAL A 213 -3.14 -5.63 0.95
C VAL A 213 -3.87 -6.96 1.14
N PHE A 214 -4.73 -7.03 2.16
CA PHE A 214 -5.40 -8.28 2.55
C PHE A 214 -6.84 -8.06 3.03
N THR A 215 -7.03 -7.20 4.05
CA THR A 215 -8.32 -7.06 4.74
C THR A 215 -9.42 -6.60 3.79
N GLU A 216 -9.12 -5.69 2.90
CA GLU A 216 -10.04 -5.17 1.89
C GLU A 216 -10.49 -6.28 0.94
N ALA A 217 -9.56 -7.11 0.48
CA ALA A 217 -9.88 -8.26 -0.36
C ALA A 217 -10.75 -9.27 0.36
N LEU A 218 -10.40 -9.60 1.60
CA LEU A 218 -11.13 -10.59 2.41
C LEU A 218 -12.57 -10.14 2.72
N ILE A 219 -12.74 -8.88 3.12
CA ILE A 219 -14.02 -8.38 3.64
C ILE A 219 -14.93 -7.87 2.51
N MET A 220 -14.37 -7.14 1.52
CA MET A 220 -15.20 -6.44 0.53
C MET A 220 -15.54 -7.30 -0.67
N THR A 221 -14.62 -8.13 -1.16
CA THR A 221 -14.75 -8.76 -2.47
C THR A 221 -14.53 -10.26 -2.48
N GLN A 222 -13.82 -10.80 -1.50
CA GLN A 222 -13.38 -12.20 -1.45
C GLN A 222 -12.70 -12.65 -2.77
N GLY A 223 -11.95 -11.71 -3.37
CA GLY A 223 -11.25 -11.93 -4.64
C GLY A 223 -12.10 -11.67 -5.89
N GLY A 224 -13.43 -11.46 -5.76
CA GLY A 224 -14.34 -11.24 -6.88
C GLY A 224 -14.35 -9.82 -7.45
N PRO A 225 -15.09 -9.59 -8.54
CA PRO A 225 -15.67 -10.60 -9.45
C PRO A 225 -14.58 -11.32 -10.28
N ASN A 226 -14.82 -12.56 -10.66
CA ASN A 226 -13.95 -13.37 -11.54
C ASN A 226 -12.45 -13.31 -11.21
N ASN A 227 -12.10 -13.30 -9.92
CA ASN A 227 -10.73 -13.11 -9.40
C ASN A 227 -10.06 -11.76 -9.77
N ALA A 228 -10.83 -10.75 -10.21
CA ALA A 228 -10.30 -9.43 -10.57
C ALA A 228 -9.80 -8.61 -9.37
N SER A 229 -10.11 -9.04 -8.15
CA SER A 229 -9.54 -8.51 -6.90
C SER A 229 -8.88 -9.61 -6.05
N LEU A 230 -8.42 -10.69 -6.67
CA LEU A 230 -7.64 -11.72 -6.01
C LEU A 230 -6.23 -11.21 -5.73
N PHE A 231 -6.09 -10.39 -4.69
CA PHE A 231 -4.77 -9.91 -4.27
C PHE A 231 -3.89 -11.04 -3.77
N TYR A 232 -2.60 -10.91 -3.97
CA TYR A 232 -1.62 -11.94 -3.69
C TYR A 232 -1.64 -12.40 -2.22
N ASN A 233 -1.78 -11.49 -1.28
CA ASN A 233 -1.82 -11.84 0.14
C ASN A 233 -3.13 -12.56 0.52
N TYR A 234 -4.24 -12.22 -0.15
CA TYR A 234 -5.48 -12.97 0.00
C TYR A 234 -5.39 -14.36 -0.64
N TYR A 235 -4.66 -14.50 -1.74
CA TYR A 235 -4.37 -15.80 -2.35
C TYR A 235 -3.54 -16.69 -1.41
N ILE A 236 -2.49 -16.17 -0.74
CA ILE A 236 -1.76 -16.89 0.32
C ILE A 236 -2.72 -17.42 1.40
N TYR A 237 -3.63 -16.56 1.86
CA TYR A 237 -4.63 -16.93 2.86
C TYR A 237 -5.55 -18.07 2.38
N ARG A 238 -6.02 -18.02 1.14
CA ARG A 238 -6.85 -19.08 0.56
C ARG A 238 -6.13 -20.43 0.54
N GLU A 239 -4.91 -20.47 0.06
CA GLU A 239 -4.11 -21.69 0.01
C GLU A 239 -3.83 -22.25 1.41
N ALA A 240 -3.42 -21.37 2.35
CA ALA A 240 -3.08 -21.78 3.69
C ALA A 240 -4.30 -22.26 4.49
N PHE A 241 -5.37 -21.47 4.55
CA PHE A 241 -6.45 -21.64 5.52
C PHE A 241 -7.75 -22.18 4.93
N LEU A 242 -8.06 -21.92 3.65
CA LEU A 242 -9.26 -22.46 3.02
C LEU A 242 -8.98 -23.82 2.38
N PHE A 243 -7.82 -23.98 1.73
CA PHE A 243 -7.44 -25.25 1.10
C PHE A 243 -6.51 -26.10 1.97
N GLY A 244 -5.93 -25.53 3.03
CA GLY A 244 -5.09 -26.24 3.98
C GLY A 244 -3.71 -26.60 3.44
N GLU A 245 -3.28 -26.04 2.28
CA GLU A 245 -2.00 -26.31 1.61
C GLU A 245 -0.90 -25.38 2.17
N MET A 246 -0.51 -25.60 3.44
CA MET A 246 0.44 -24.74 4.17
C MET A 246 1.82 -24.67 3.52
N GLY A 247 2.32 -25.80 2.97
CA GLY A 247 3.62 -25.85 2.28
C GLY A 247 3.61 -24.98 1.02
N HIS A 248 2.56 -25.11 0.21
CA HIS A 248 2.37 -24.30 -1.00
C HIS A 248 2.19 -22.82 -0.68
N ALA A 249 1.33 -22.50 0.29
CA ALA A 249 1.12 -21.11 0.76
C ALA A 249 2.42 -20.48 1.28
N SER A 250 3.28 -21.26 1.95
CA SER A 250 4.60 -20.80 2.39
C SER A 250 5.51 -20.47 1.20
N ALA A 251 5.50 -21.27 0.13
CA ALA A 251 6.26 -20.96 -1.09
C ALA A 251 5.77 -19.68 -1.75
N ILE A 252 4.45 -19.50 -1.86
CA ILE A 252 3.83 -18.26 -2.37
C ILE A 252 4.27 -17.05 -1.54
N ALA A 253 4.23 -17.15 -0.21
CA ALA A 253 4.63 -16.09 0.69
C ALA A 253 6.11 -15.69 0.53
N TRP A 254 7.00 -16.66 0.32
CA TRP A 254 8.42 -16.41 0.08
C TRP A 254 8.67 -15.73 -1.28
N ILE A 255 7.89 -16.06 -2.30
CA ILE A 255 7.95 -15.34 -3.59
C ILE A 255 7.52 -13.88 -3.40
N LEU A 256 6.44 -13.59 -2.65
CA LEU A 256 6.04 -12.23 -2.34
C LEU A 256 7.14 -11.47 -1.60
N PHE A 257 7.76 -12.11 -0.61
CA PHE A 257 8.89 -11.52 0.12
C PHE A 257 10.03 -11.14 -0.84
N MET A 258 10.41 -12.02 -1.76
CA MET A 258 11.45 -11.76 -2.75
C MET A 258 11.06 -10.63 -3.71
N ILE A 259 9.81 -10.56 -4.15
CA ILE A 259 9.31 -9.47 -4.99
C ILE A 259 9.44 -8.12 -4.26
N ILE A 260 8.97 -8.04 -3.01
CA ILE A 260 9.04 -6.82 -2.21
C ILE A 260 10.51 -6.42 -1.97
N LEU A 261 11.39 -7.39 -1.69
CA LEU A 261 12.82 -7.15 -1.50
C LEU A 261 13.46 -6.60 -2.77
N ILE A 262 13.18 -7.18 -3.94
CA ILE A 262 13.70 -6.72 -5.23
C ILE A 262 13.22 -5.31 -5.54
N VAL A 263 11.91 -5.03 -5.39
CA VAL A 263 11.34 -3.70 -5.62
C VAL A 263 11.97 -2.66 -4.68
N THR A 264 12.12 -3.01 -3.41
CA THR A 264 12.77 -2.15 -2.42
C THR A 264 14.24 -1.90 -2.76
N ALA A 265 14.98 -2.93 -3.16
CA ALA A 265 16.38 -2.79 -3.58
C ALA A 265 16.52 -1.89 -4.83
N ILE A 266 15.58 -1.99 -5.79
CA ILE A 266 15.52 -1.08 -6.95
C ILE A 266 15.32 0.36 -6.49
N PHE A 267 14.39 0.61 -5.57
CA PHE A 267 14.18 1.95 -5.03
C PHE A 267 15.44 2.50 -4.33
N PHE A 268 16.12 1.72 -3.51
CA PHE A 268 17.37 2.14 -2.89
C PHE A 268 18.49 2.40 -3.91
N ARG A 269 18.56 1.58 -4.97
CA ARG A 269 19.57 1.79 -6.02
C ARG A 269 19.31 3.07 -6.80
N THR A 270 18.06 3.38 -7.11
CA THR A 270 17.67 4.58 -7.87
C THR A 270 17.67 5.85 -7.01
N SER A 271 17.50 5.75 -5.69
CA SER A 271 17.43 6.91 -4.81
C SER A 271 18.66 7.83 -4.89
N LYS A 272 19.85 7.26 -5.11
CA LYS A 272 21.10 8.01 -5.21
C LYS A 272 21.09 9.10 -6.30
N SER A 273 20.20 9.01 -7.29
CA SER A 273 20.14 9.97 -8.41
C SER A 273 19.12 11.09 -8.20
N TRP A 274 18.19 10.98 -7.25
CA TRP A 274 17.09 11.93 -7.11
C TRP A 274 16.75 12.31 -5.66
N VAL A 275 17.27 11.58 -4.66
CA VAL A 275 17.06 11.93 -3.25
C VAL A 275 18.18 12.85 -2.81
N PHE A 276 17.81 14.03 -2.33
CA PHE A 276 18.73 15.03 -1.84
C PHE A 276 18.95 14.86 -0.34
N TYR A 277 20.21 14.62 0.07
CA TYR A 277 20.62 14.59 1.48
C TYR A 277 21.49 15.82 1.78
N GLU A 278 21.07 16.65 2.73
CA GLU A 278 21.76 17.89 3.13
C GLU A 278 23.20 17.65 3.63
N SER A 279 23.55 16.42 4.01
CA SER A 279 24.87 16.06 4.50
C SER A 279 25.91 15.76 3.42
N GLU A 280 25.55 15.83 2.14
CA GLU A 280 26.46 15.54 1.01
C GLU A 280 26.95 16.82 0.30
N VAL A 281 26.75 18.00 0.90
CA VAL A 281 27.22 19.32 0.37
C VAL A 281 28.32 19.86 1.25
#